data_2bb63c14ba724d140822c01e3898b953
#
_entry.id   2bb63c14ba724d140822c01e3898b953
#
_cell.length_a   1.000
_cell.length_b   1.000
_cell.length_c   1.000
_cell.angle_alpha   90.00
_cell.angle_beta   90.00
_cell.angle_gamma   90.00
#
_symmetry.space_group_name_H-M   'P 1'
#
loop_
_entity.id
_entity.type
_entity.pdbx_description
1 polymer ?
#
loop_
_entity_poly.entity_id
_entity_poly.type
_entity_poly.pdbx_seq_one_letter_code
_entity_poly.pdbx_strand_id
1 'polypeptide(L)'
;SFFGTPPAQVDCGREHTLTTDRSLLPDADAVVFHLPGAREIGDARKYPGQTWVAWSMESTIHTPMMDQPELMRHFDLTMTFSPRSDVWCGYMAQRSVWEAALARPLPRRRHANPLVMFQSATVDRCGRNAFCAELMQLMPVDSYGRFLHNRELDIPDRGPDTKSEVIG
;
A
#
# COMPACT_ATOMS: atom_id res chain seq x y z
N SER A 1 4.25 13.00 2.33
CA SER A 1 4.85 12.11 3.34
C SER A 1 3.83 11.02 3.67
N PHE A 2 4.18 9.76 3.51
CA PHE A 2 3.33 8.62 3.86
C PHE A 2 3.11 8.52 5.39
N PHE A 3 4.01 9.11 6.15
CA PHE A 3 3.96 9.23 7.60
C PHE A 3 3.77 10.70 7.96
N GLY A 4 2.54 11.18 7.78
CA GLY A 4 2.17 12.59 7.98
C GLY A 4 2.05 13.04 9.42
N THR A 5 2.73 12.39 10.38
CA THR A 5 2.64 12.73 11.80
C THR A 5 3.97 12.51 12.52
N PRO A 6 4.26 13.32 13.56
CA PRO A 6 5.48 13.20 14.38
C PRO A 6 5.60 11.82 15.02
N PRO A 7 6.74 11.49 15.59
CA PRO A 7 7.11 10.13 15.99
C PRO A 7 5.96 9.41 16.70
N ALA A 8 5.44 8.38 16.07
CA ALA A 8 4.48 7.50 16.69
C ALA A 8 5.26 6.57 17.64
N GLN A 9 4.95 6.60 18.91
CA GLN A 9 5.38 5.54 19.82
C GLN A 9 4.56 4.29 19.48
N VAL A 10 5.24 3.26 19.00
CA VAL A 10 4.64 1.95 18.77
C VAL A 10 5.03 1.08 19.97
N ASP A 11 4.04 0.62 20.72
CA ASP A 11 4.29 -0.32 21.81
C ASP A 11 4.60 -1.71 21.23
N CYS A 12 5.87 -2.02 21.16
CA CYS A 12 6.37 -3.36 20.81
C CYS A 12 7.26 -3.93 21.93
N GLY A 13 7.01 -3.51 23.17
CA GLY A 13 7.73 -3.98 24.35
C GLY A 13 9.12 -3.37 24.54
N ARG A 14 9.48 -2.40 23.71
CA ARG A 14 10.70 -1.57 23.81
C ARG A 14 10.36 -0.16 23.40
N GLU A 15 11.02 0.81 24.00
CA GLU A 15 10.89 2.21 23.60
C GLU A 15 11.50 2.43 22.22
N HIS A 16 10.72 2.98 21.30
CA HIS A 16 11.17 3.29 19.94
C HIS A 16 10.74 4.69 19.57
N THR A 17 11.57 5.35 18.78
CA THR A 17 11.25 6.62 18.16
C THR A 17 11.27 6.44 16.64
N LEU A 18 10.13 6.66 15.99
CA LEU A 18 10.04 6.74 14.54
C LEU A 18 10.14 8.21 14.12
N THR A 19 11.05 8.51 13.19
CA THR A 19 11.25 9.87 12.70
C THR A 19 11.50 9.88 11.20
N THR A 20 11.16 10.97 10.56
CA THR A 20 11.53 11.27 9.17
C THR A 20 12.61 12.36 9.09
N ASP A 21 13.13 12.80 10.24
CA ASP A 21 14.22 13.78 10.32
C ASP A 21 15.54 13.13 9.90
N ARG A 22 16.01 13.52 8.72
CA ARG A 22 17.25 12.99 8.14
C ARG A 22 18.52 13.44 8.89
N SER A 23 18.44 14.48 9.72
CA SER A 23 19.59 14.91 10.55
C SER A 23 19.95 13.86 11.60
N LEU A 24 19.00 13.00 11.98
CA LEU A 24 19.19 11.91 12.93
C LEU A 24 19.68 10.61 12.27
N LEU A 25 19.91 10.61 10.97
CA LEU A 25 20.39 9.43 10.25
C LEU A 25 21.66 8.80 10.84
N PRO A 26 22.67 9.56 11.30
CA PRO A 26 23.87 8.97 11.91
C PRO A 26 23.60 8.16 13.18
N ASP A 27 22.56 8.51 13.92
CA ASP A 27 22.21 7.94 15.23
C ASP A 27 21.08 6.91 15.18
N ALA A 28 20.53 6.65 13.97
CA ALA A 28 19.45 5.71 13.80
C ALA A 28 19.94 4.26 13.85
N ASP A 29 19.29 3.41 14.65
CA ASP A 29 19.56 1.97 14.69
C ASP A 29 19.10 1.26 13.42
N ALA A 30 18.00 1.73 12.84
CA ALA A 30 17.47 1.19 11.60
C ALA A 30 16.97 2.31 10.65
N VAL A 31 17.15 2.10 9.36
CA VAL A 31 16.68 3.01 8.30
C VAL A 31 15.80 2.25 7.34
N VAL A 32 14.55 2.68 7.23
CA VAL A 32 13.58 2.08 6.30
C VAL A 32 13.49 2.93 5.04
N PHE A 33 13.83 2.33 3.92
CA PHE A 33 13.73 2.96 2.60
C PHE A 33 12.46 2.51 1.89
N HIS A 34 11.56 3.44 1.62
CA HIS A 34 10.39 3.18 0.80
C HIS A 34 10.80 3.16 -0.68
N LEU A 35 11.04 1.98 -1.22
CA LEU A 35 11.62 1.78 -2.55
C LEU A 35 10.85 2.46 -3.69
N PRO A 36 9.51 2.47 -3.74
CA PRO A 36 8.78 3.17 -4.81
C PRO A 36 9.10 4.66 -4.94
N GLY A 37 9.55 5.28 -3.85
CA GLY A 37 9.97 6.69 -3.80
C GLY A 37 11.48 6.90 -3.70
N ALA A 38 12.26 5.84 -3.62
CA ALA A 38 13.70 5.92 -3.35
C ALA A 38 14.50 6.22 -4.62
N ARG A 39 14.54 7.48 -5.02
CA ARG A 39 15.37 7.92 -6.15
C ARG A 39 16.85 8.10 -5.79
N GLU A 40 17.20 8.10 -4.50
CA GLU A 40 18.48 8.59 -3.99
C GLU A 40 19.13 7.64 -2.96
N ILE A 41 18.97 6.34 -3.13
CA ILE A 41 19.66 5.37 -2.24
C ILE A 41 21.18 5.48 -2.42
N GLY A 42 21.64 5.83 -3.62
CA GLY A 42 23.07 5.88 -3.97
C GLY A 42 23.89 6.88 -3.16
N ASP A 43 23.27 7.94 -2.66
CA ASP A 43 23.94 9.01 -1.90
C ASP A 43 23.85 8.79 -0.38
N ALA A 44 23.05 7.84 0.07
CA ALA A 44 22.91 7.56 1.49
C ALA A 44 24.15 6.81 2.00
N ARG A 45 24.68 7.29 3.13
CA ARG A 45 25.79 6.62 3.83
C ARG A 45 25.23 5.74 4.94
N LYS A 46 25.63 4.47 4.93
CA LYS A 46 25.35 3.54 6.02
C LYS A 46 26.37 3.74 7.14
N TYR A 47 25.89 3.93 8.35
CA TYR A 47 26.73 4.07 9.54
C TYR A 47 26.94 2.72 10.23
N PRO A 48 28.03 2.52 10.99
CA PRO A 48 28.27 1.28 11.70
C PRO A 48 27.12 0.90 12.65
N GLY A 49 26.67 -0.34 12.59
CA GLY A 49 25.61 -0.86 13.43
C GLY A 49 24.20 -0.64 12.91
N GLN A 50 24.02 0.16 11.85
CA GLN A 50 22.69 0.38 11.27
C GLN A 50 22.16 -0.83 10.50
N THR A 51 20.89 -1.09 10.65
CA THR A 51 20.12 -2.03 9.82
C THR A 51 19.38 -1.26 8.72
N TRP A 52 19.66 -1.56 7.47
CA TRP A 52 18.93 -0.98 6.35
C TRP A 52 17.84 -1.93 5.85
N VAL A 53 16.62 -1.42 5.77
CA VAL A 53 15.42 -2.18 5.40
C VAL A 53 14.87 -1.67 4.08
N ALA A 54 14.77 -2.55 3.09
CA ALA A 54 14.08 -2.27 1.83
C ALA A 54 12.59 -2.52 1.98
N TRP A 55 11.77 -1.45 1.93
CA TRP A 55 10.32 -1.56 2.08
C TRP A 55 9.60 -1.28 0.77
N SER A 56 8.74 -2.21 0.37
CA SER A 56 7.79 -2.00 -0.72
C SER A 56 6.52 -2.81 -0.50
N MET A 57 5.38 -2.15 -0.69
CA MET A 57 4.09 -2.80 -0.79
C MET A 57 3.66 -3.02 -2.25
N GLU A 58 4.46 -2.54 -3.21
CA GLU A 58 4.22 -2.74 -4.63
C GLU A 58 4.93 -3.97 -5.16
N SER A 59 4.38 -4.56 -6.21
CA SER A 59 5.04 -5.67 -6.92
C SER A 59 6.30 -5.21 -7.64
N THR A 60 7.20 -6.14 -7.97
CA THR A 60 8.42 -5.86 -8.72
C THR A 60 8.15 -5.28 -10.12
N ILE A 61 6.97 -5.53 -10.69
CA ILE A 61 6.53 -4.89 -11.95
C ILE A 61 6.41 -3.37 -11.77
N HIS A 62 5.94 -2.91 -10.61
CA HIS A 62 5.81 -1.48 -10.29
C HIS A 62 7.08 -0.92 -9.64
N THR A 63 7.85 -1.77 -8.97
CA THR A 63 9.10 -1.41 -8.30
C THR A 63 10.24 -2.32 -8.82
N PRO A 64 10.67 -2.16 -10.08
CA PRO A 64 11.65 -3.06 -10.71
C PRO A 64 13.03 -3.04 -10.05
N MET A 65 13.32 -2.02 -9.25
CA MET A 65 14.57 -1.95 -8.48
C MET A 65 14.70 -3.09 -7.46
N MET A 66 13.60 -3.72 -7.03
CA MET A 66 13.64 -4.89 -6.15
C MET A 66 14.23 -6.14 -6.82
N ASP A 67 14.25 -6.18 -8.14
CA ASP A 67 14.86 -7.26 -8.93
C ASP A 67 16.31 -6.93 -9.34
N GLN A 68 16.89 -5.84 -8.81
CA GLN A 68 18.28 -5.42 -9.09
C GLN A 68 19.21 -5.86 -7.95
N PRO A 69 19.99 -6.93 -8.11
CA PRO A 69 20.89 -7.42 -7.05
C PRO A 69 21.90 -6.37 -6.58
N GLU A 70 22.39 -5.55 -7.50
CA GLU A 70 23.35 -4.48 -7.21
C GLU A 70 22.78 -3.42 -6.25
N LEU A 71 21.49 -3.16 -6.32
CA LEU A 71 20.81 -2.26 -5.41
C LEU A 71 20.46 -2.98 -4.11
N MET A 72 19.86 -4.17 -4.22
CA MET A 72 19.37 -4.90 -3.07
C MET A 72 20.46 -5.34 -2.10
N ARG A 73 21.70 -5.51 -2.56
CA ARG A 73 22.84 -5.82 -1.69
C ARG A 73 23.17 -4.75 -0.62
N HIS A 74 22.64 -3.53 -0.77
CA HIS A 74 22.84 -2.47 0.22
C HIS A 74 21.93 -2.61 1.44
N PHE A 75 20.92 -3.45 1.34
CA PHE A 75 19.95 -3.67 2.41
C PHE A 75 20.28 -4.96 3.17
N ASP A 76 20.01 -4.92 4.48
CA ASP A 76 20.17 -6.06 5.35
C ASP A 76 18.88 -6.91 5.40
N LEU A 77 17.73 -6.24 5.28
CA LEU A 77 16.41 -6.86 5.35
C LEU A 77 15.48 -6.34 4.26
N THR A 78 14.58 -7.19 3.84
CA THR A 78 13.43 -6.84 2.99
C THR A 78 12.14 -6.84 3.81
N MET A 79 11.29 -5.83 3.60
CA MET A 79 9.97 -5.73 4.22
C MET A 79 8.93 -5.53 3.12
N THR A 80 8.20 -6.60 2.77
CA THR A 80 7.26 -6.58 1.65
C THR A 80 6.02 -7.41 1.93
N PHE A 81 5.05 -7.36 1.02
CA PHE A 81 3.87 -8.22 1.05
C PHE A 81 4.18 -9.70 0.75
N SER A 82 5.35 -10.00 0.20
CA SER A 82 5.75 -11.38 -0.11
C SER A 82 6.03 -12.17 1.17
N PRO A 83 5.49 -13.39 1.32
CA PRO A 83 5.82 -14.25 2.46
C PRO A 83 7.29 -14.73 2.46
N ARG A 84 8.07 -14.42 1.42
CA ARG A 84 9.50 -14.71 1.34
C ARG A 84 10.40 -13.57 1.82
N SER A 85 9.82 -12.40 2.14
CA SER A 85 10.60 -11.29 2.71
C SER A 85 10.97 -11.55 4.15
N ASP A 86 12.08 -10.95 4.61
CA ASP A 86 12.56 -11.08 5.99
C ASP A 86 11.53 -10.59 7.01
N VAL A 87 10.85 -9.51 6.66
CA VAL A 87 9.71 -8.98 7.41
C VAL A 87 8.48 -8.99 6.50
N TRP A 88 7.53 -9.83 6.83
CA TRP A 88 6.27 -9.85 6.09
C TRP A 88 5.37 -8.69 6.47
N CYS A 89 5.05 -7.86 5.50
CA CYS A 89 4.16 -6.71 5.63
C CYS A 89 2.99 -6.86 4.64
N GLY A 90 2.06 -7.76 4.94
CA GLY A 90 0.92 -8.04 4.06
C GLY A 90 -0.14 -6.93 4.08
N TYR A 91 -0.99 -6.92 3.06
CA TYR A 91 -2.16 -6.04 3.00
C TYR A 91 -3.29 -6.46 3.95
N MET A 92 -3.09 -7.52 4.70
CA MET A 92 -4.10 -8.02 5.61
C MET A 92 -4.20 -7.13 6.85
N ALA A 93 -5.39 -6.68 7.13
CA ALA A 93 -5.69 -6.00 8.38
C ALA A 93 -5.48 -6.94 9.58
N GLN A 94 -5.32 -6.35 10.76
CA GLN A 94 -5.21 -7.13 12.01
C GLN A 94 -6.42 -8.05 12.17
N ARG A 95 -6.21 -9.19 12.83
CA ARG A 95 -7.25 -10.19 13.08
C ARG A 95 -8.54 -9.60 13.67
N SER A 96 -8.41 -8.69 14.63
CA SER A 96 -9.55 -7.99 15.25
C SER A 96 -10.41 -7.22 14.24
N VAL A 97 -9.81 -6.65 13.19
CA VAL A 97 -10.54 -5.94 12.12
C VAL A 97 -11.36 -6.92 11.30
N TRP A 98 -10.80 -8.09 10.99
CA TRP A 98 -11.53 -9.16 10.29
C TRP A 98 -12.66 -9.72 11.13
N GLU A 99 -12.41 -10.01 12.42
CA GLU A 99 -13.44 -10.49 13.33
C GLU A 99 -14.60 -9.49 13.45
N ALA A 100 -14.29 -8.20 13.58
CA ALA A 100 -15.31 -7.15 13.62
C ALA A 100 -16.08 -7.03 12.28
N ALA A 101 -15.41 -7.18 11.15
CA ALA A 101 -16.04 -7.15 9.84
C ALA A 101 -16.98 -8.35 9.63
N LEU A 102 -16.53 -9.56 10.01
CA LEU A 102 -17.32 -10.78 9.90
C LEU A 102 -18.52 -10.84 10.86
N ALA A 103 -18.43 -10.15 12.00
CA ALA A 103 -19.52 -10.05 12.95
C ALA A 103 -20.65 -9.11 12.50
N ARG A 104 -20.41 -8.29 11.48
CA ARG A 104 -21.45 -7.38 10.96
C ARG A 104 -22.48 -8.16 10.14
N PRO A 105 -23.78 -7.81 10.23
CA PRO A 105 -24.77 -8.35 9.34
C PRO A 105 -24.43 -7.94 7.89
N LEU A 106 -24.71 -8.82 6.94
CA LEU A 106 -24.53 -8.49 5.52
C LEU A 106 -25.41 -7.27 5.19
N PRO A 107 -24.85 -6.24 4.56
CA PRO A 107 -25.61 -5.06 4.18
C PRO A 107 -26.67 -5.44 3.14
N ARG A 108 -27.77 -4.70 3.12
CA ARG A 108 -28.73 -4.83 2.04
C ARG A 108 -28.08 -4.34 0.75
N ARG A 109 -28.28 -5.08 -0.33
CA ARG A 109 -27.84 -4.67 -1.67
C ARG A 109 -28.41 -3.28 -2.00
N ARG A 110 -27.55 -2.28 -2.17
CA ARG A 110 -27.94 -0.90 -2.47
C ARG A 110 -27.94 -0.59 -3.96
N HIS A 111 -27.20 -1.35 -4.76
CA HIS A 111 -27.00 -1.09 -6.17
C HIS A 111 -27.66 -2.20 -7.01
N ALA A 112 -28.24 -1.79 -8.14
CA ALA A 112 -28.80 -2.73 -9.09
C ALA A 112 -27.72 -3.59 -9.75
N ASN A 113 -26.55 -3.00 -9.99
CA ASN A 113 -25.42 -3.69 -10.59
C ASN A 113 -24.65 -4.53 -9.57
N PRO A 114 -24.23 -5.73 -9.93
CA PRO A 114 -23.59 -6.66 -8.99
C PRO A 114 -22.19 -6.28 -8.60
N LEU A 115 -21.50 -5.45 -9.40
CA LEU A 115 -20.11 -5.07 -9.20
C LEU A 115 -19.94 -3.56 -9.16
N VAL A 116 -19.00 -3.13 -8.28
CA VAL A 116 -18.53 -1.75 -8.19
C VAL A 116 -17.02 -1.71 -8.37
N MET A 117 -16.51 -0.65 -9.01
CA MET A 117 -15.10 -0.46 -9.27
C MET A 117 -14.67 0.97 -8.95
N PHE A 118 -13.53 1.12 -8.24
CA PHE A 118 -12.89 2.40 -7.92
C PHE A 118 -11.49 2.50 -8.51
N GLN A 119 -11.37 2.16 -9.79
CA GLN A 119 -10.09 2.20 -10.51
C GLN A 119 -9.83 3.58 -11.10
N SER A 120 -8.75 4.24 -10.65
CA SER A 120 -8.32 5.53 -11.22
C SER A 120 -7.02 5.46 -12.03
N ALA A 121 -6.20 4.43 -11.80
CA ALA A 121 -4.97 4.24 -12.55
C ALA A 121 -5.28 3.79 -13.98
N THR A 122 -4.85 4.60 -14.96
CA THR A 122 -4.98 4.30 -16.39
C THR A 122 -3.80 3.50 -16.93
N VAL A 123 -2.65 3.57 -16.24
CA VAL A 123 -1.47 2.78 -16.56
C VAL A 123 -1.49 1.49 -15.74
N ASP A 124 -1.33 0.39 -16.44
CA ASP A 124 -1.38 -0.95 -15.89
C ASP A 124 -0.37 -1.83 -16.62
N ARG A 125 0.37 -2.63 -15.87
CA ARG A 125 1.39 -3.53 -16.39
C ARG A 125 1.05 -5.02 -16.21
N CYS A 126 -0.12 -5.31 -15.62
CA CYS A 126 -0.56 -6.67 -15.32
C CYS A 126 -1.80 -7.10 -16.12
N GLY A 127 -2.30 -6.27 -17.03
CA GLY A 127 -3.47 -6.57 -17.86
C GLY A 127 -4.82 -6.34 -17.16
N ARG A 128 -4.82 -5.78 -15.93
CA ARG A 128 -6.05 -5.52 -15.16
C ARG A 128 -7.03 -4.63 -15.92
N ASN A 129 -6.52 -3.60 -16.63
CA ASN A 129 -7.38 -2.66 -17.35
C ASN A 129 -8.10 -3.35 -18.52
N ALA A 130 -7.41 -4.21 -19.27
CA ALA A 130 -8.02 -5.02 -20.32
C ALA A 130 -9.07 -5.97 -19.75
N PHE A 131 -8.74 -6.67 -18.67
CA PHE A 131 -9.67 -7.55 -17.96
C PHE A 131 -10.94 -6.82 -17.50
N CYS A 132 -10.79 -5.64 -16.88
CA CYS A 132 -11.94 -4.84 -16.45
C CYS A 132 -12.81 -4.37 -17.63
N ALA A 133 -12.19 -3.97 -18.74
CA ALA A 133 -12.91 -3.57 -19.94
C ALA A 133 -13.73 -4.72 -20.56
N GLU A 134 -13.17 -5.92 -20.63
CA GLU A 134 -13.89 -7.12 -21.06
C GLU A 134 -15.01 -7.51 -20.11
N LEU A 135 -14.74 -7.46 -18.80
CA LEU A 135 -15.75 -7.77 -17.79
C LEU A 135 -16.98 -6.85 -17.89
N MET A 136 -16.77 -5.55 -18.16
CA MET A 136 -17.84 -4.59 -18.35
C MET A 136 -18.68 -4.82 -19.61
N GLN A 137 -18.17 -5.60 -20.58
CA GLN A 137 -18.96 -6.04 -21.74
C GLN A 137 -19.85 -7.24 -21.41
N LEU A 138 -19.46 -8.04 -20.42
CA LEU A 138 -20.16 -9.26 -20.04
C LEU A 138 -21.20 -9.04 -18.96
N MET A 139 -21.01 -8.04 -18.10
CA MET A 139 -21.92 -7.78 -16.98
C MET A 139 -21.89 -6.30 -16.56
N PRO A 140 -22.97 -5.81 -15.94
CA PRO A 140 -23.03 -4.44 -15.44
C PRO A 140 -22.02 -4.21 -14.30
N VAL A 141 -21.21 -3.17 -14.43
CA VAL A 141 -20.25 -2.70 -13.41
C VAL A 141 -20.44 -1.20 -13.22
N ASP A 142 -20.64 -0.75 -11.99
CA ASP A 142 -20.62 0.67 -11.65
C ASP A 142 -19.17 1.09 -11.38
N SER A 143 -18.58 1.89 -12.29
CA SER A 143 -17.22 2.40 -12.18
C SER A 143 -17.21 3.86 -11.74
N TYR A 144 -16.76 4.09 -10.51
CA TYR A 144 -16.64 5.42 -9.89
C TYR A 144 -15.25 6.04 -10.06
N GLY A 145 -14.24 5.23 -10.38
CA GLY A 145 -12.88 5.71 -10.63
C GLY A 145 -12.75 6.37 -12.02
N ARG A 146 -11.60 6.97 -12.31
CA ARG A 146 -11.34 7.62 -13.61
C ARG A 146 -11.25 6.64 -14.78
N PHE A 147 -10.87 5.39 -14.50
CA PHE A 147 -10.78 4.36 -15.53
C PHE A 147 -12.16 3.78 -15.83
N LEU A 148 -12.58 3.84 -17.08
CA LEU A 148 -13.91 3.40 -17.55
C LEU A 148 -15.07 3.96 -16.71
N HIS A 149 -14.95 5.23 -16.30
CA HIS A 149 -15.92 5.93 -15.48
C HIS A 149 -17.31 5.94 -16.13
N ASN A 150 -18.32 5.48 -15.41
CA ASN A 150 -19.72 5.44 -15.86
C ASN A 150 -20.72 5.77 -14.75
N ARG A 151 -20.24 6.06 -13.54
CA ARG A 151 -21.10 6.35 -12.39
C ARG A 151 -20.53 7.46 -11.53
N GLU A 152 -21.35 8.47 -11.24
CA GLU A 152 -21.00 9.53 -10.29
C GLU A 152 -21.24 9.09 -8.85
N LEU A 153 -20.51 9.68 -7.91
CA LEU A 153 -20.73 9.51 -6.50
C LEU A 153 -21.94 10.33 -6.07
N ASP A 154 -22.90 9.67 -5.44
CA ASP A 154 -24.09 10.33 -4.88
C ASP A 154 -23.82 10.99 -3.51
N ILE A 155 -22.60 10.81 -2.99
CA ILE A 155 -22.15 11.31 -1.68
C ILE A 155 -20.85 12.11 -1.85
N PRO A 156 -20.57 13.08 -0.96
CA PRO A 156 -19.31 13.82 -1.00
C PRO A 156 -18.11 12.89 -0.88
N ASP A 157 -17.08 13.12 -1.71
CA ASP A 157 -15.83 12.38 -1.59
C ASP A 157 -15.11 12.74 -0.28
N ARG A 158 -15.01 11.77 0.61
CA ARG A 158 -14.32 11.85 1.90
C ARG A 158 -13.05 10.98 1.94
N GLY A 159 -12.51 10.66 0.77
CA GLY A 159 -11.36 9.79 0.65
C GLY A 159 -11.68 8.31 0.90
N PRO A 160 -10.90 7.59 1.71
CA PRO A 160 -11.10 6.15 1.93
C PRO A 160 -12.48 5.76 2.45
N ASP A 161 -13.12 6.63 3.24
CA ASP A 161 -14.44 6.36 3.85
C ASP A 161 -15.55 6.33 2.80
N THR A 162 -15.42 7.13 1.73
CA THR A 162 -16.38 7.17 0.62
C THR A 162 -16.58 5.80 -0.02
N LYS A 163 -15.50 5.05 -0.21
CA LYS A 163 -15.57 3.70 -0.80
C LYS A 163 -16.37 2.75 0.07
N SER A 164 -16.17 2.82 1.38
CA SER A 164 -16.89 1.99 2.34
C SER A 164 -18.38 2.34 2.36
N GLU A 165 -18.74 3.62 2.25
CA GLU A 165 -20.13 4.06 2.20
C GLU A 165 -20.84 3.63 0.91
N VAL A 166 -20.14 3.58 -0.23
CA VAL A 166 -20.72 3.13 -1.50
C VAL A 166 -20.90 1.62 -1.55
N ILE A 167 -19.97 0.88 -0.97
CA ILE A 167 -20.02 -0.59 -0.98
C ILE A 167 -21.08 -1.11 0.03
N GLY A 168 -21.34 -0.39 1.09
CA GLY A 168 -22.31 -0.73 2.15
C GLY A 168 -21.67 -1.25 3.37
#